data_804dc0e3086778ff32d0b51ee6ed0c82
#
_entry.id   804dc0e3086778ff32d0b51ee6ed0c82
#
_cell.length_a   1.000
_cell.length_b   1.000
_cell.length_c   1.000
_cell.angle_alpha   90.00
_cell.angle_beta   90.00
_cell.angle_gamma   90.00
#
_symmetry.space_group_name_H-M   'P 1'
#
loop_
_entity.id
_entity.type
_entity.pdbx_description
1 polymer ?
#
loop_
_entity_poly.entity_id
_entity_poly.type
_entity_poly.pdbx_seq_one_letter_code
_entity_poly.pdbx_strand_id
1 'polypeptide(L)' 'MKLIKLTWMRSGASTTPVYVNAEEIESFYPMTGGVFVHIAGRPPGEAGYLVTESVDEIVRLINEAD' A
#
# COMPACT_ATOMS: atom_id res chain seq x y z
N MET A 1 -8.60 -10.80 -9.92
CA MET A 1 -8.00 -10.19 -8.71
C MET A 1 -6.50 -10.02 -8.90
N LYS A 2 -5.98 -8.86 -8.60
CA LYS A 2 -4.57 -8.53 -8.81
C LYS A 2 -3.91 -8.27 -7.46
N LEU A 3 -3.40 -9.33 -6.84
CA LEU A 3 -2.77 -9.19 -5.54
C LEU A 3 -1.33 -8.73 -5.66
N ILE A 4 -0.97 -7.74 -4.87
CA ILE A 4 0.41 -7.31 -4.73
C ILE A 4 0.80 -7.39 -3.26
N LYS A 5 2.08 -7.64 -3.02
CA LYS A 5 2.60 -7.72 -1.65
C LYS A 5 3.28 -6.39 -1.30
N LEU A 6 2.87 -5.80 -0.21
CA LEU A 6 3.46 -4.58 0.31
C LEU A 6 3.94 -4.83 1.73
N THR A 7 4.89 -4.02 2.18
CA THR A 7 5.42 -4.11 3.53
C THR A 7 4.80 -3.00 4.37
N TRP A 8 3.83 -3.38 5.19
CA TRP A 8 3.10 -2.43 6.03
C TRP A 8 3.93 -2.07 7.25
N MET A 9 4.15 -0.77 7.43
CA MET A 9 4.78 -0.28 8.65
C MET A 9 3.73 -0.12 9.73
N ARG A 10 3.83 -0.97 10.74
CA ARG A 10 2.98 -0.86 11.90
C ARG A 10 3.63 0.15 12.86
N SER A 11 3.47 0.01 14.14
CA SER A 11 4.05 0.97 15.07
C SER A 11 5.55 0.70 15.25
N GLY A 12 6.31 1.77 15.43
CA GLY A 12 7.74 1.68 15.66
C GLY A 12 8.48 1.09 14.48
N ALA A 13 9.37 0.15 14.72
CA ALA A 13 10.16 -0.49 13.69
C ALA A 13 9.52 -1.78 13.15
N SER A 14 8.31 -2.11 13.60
CA SER A 14 7.65 -3.35 13.21
C SER A 14 7.07 -3.24 11.81
N THR A 15 7.29 -4.26 11.00
CA THR A 15 6.70 -4.34 9.67
C THR A 15 5.99 -5.67 9.51
N THR A 16 4.95 -5.68 8.68
CA THR A 16 4.16 -6.88 8.42
C THR A 16 3.83 -6.91 6.93
N PRO A 17 4.05 -8.02 6.24
CA PRO A 17 3.63 -8.09 4.84
C PRO A 17 2.10 -8.09 4.75
N VAL A 18 1.58 -7.35 3.79
CA VAL A 18 0.15 -7.35 3.49
C VAL A 18 -0.04 -7.62 2.01
N TYR A 19 -1.11 -8.30 1.68
CA TYR A 19 -1.47 -8.60 0.30
C TYR A 19 -2.72 -7.81 -0.04
N VAL A 20 -2.62 -6.94 -1.02
CA VAL A 20 -3.66 -5.98 -1.35
C VAL A 20 -4.10 -6.22 -2.78
N ASN A 21 -5.41 -6.17 -3.01
CA ASN A 21 -5.92 -6.20 -4.37
C ASN A 21 -5.64 -4.87 -5.04
N ALA A 22 -4.76 -4.88 -6.05
CA ALA A 22 -4.35 -3.65 -6.71
C ALA A 22 -5.53 -2.89 -7.30
N GLU A 23 -6.61 -3.61 -7.65
CA GLU A 23 -7.79 -2.97 -8.20
C GLU A 23 -8.56 -2.14 -7.17
N GLU A 24 -8.29 -2.34 -5.90
CA GLU A 24 -8.93 -1.58 -4.82
C GLU A 24 -8.09 -0.42 -4.33
N ILE A 25 -6.91 -0.23 -4.89
CA ILE A 25 -6.09 0.93 -4.52
C ILE A 25 -6.68 2.16 -5.19
N GLU A 26 -7.12 3.10 -4.37
CA GLU A 26 -7.71 4.34 -4.86
C GLU A 26 -6.64 5.37 -5.21
N SER A 27 -5.66 5.50 -4.33
CA SER A 27 -4.56 6.44 -4.55
C SER A 27 -3.41 6.08 -3.63
N PHE A 28 -2.23 6.57 -3.95
CA PHE A 28 -1.09 6.43 -3.06
C PHE A 28 -0.15 7.60 -3.30
N TYR A 29 0.54 8.02 -2.25
CA TYR A 29 1.39 9.19 -2.32
C TYR A 29 2.49 9.09 -1.25
N PRO A 30 3.65 9.74 -1.51
CA PRO A 30 4.71 9.72 -0.52
C PRO A 30 4.38 10.61 0.66
N MET A 31 4.85 10.19 1.83
CA MET A 31 4.76 11.01 3.02
C MET A 31 5.94 10.67 3.93
N THR A 32 6.07 11.42 5.03
CA THR A 32 7.16 11.19 5.96
C THR A 32 7.10 9.75 6.46
N GLY A 33 8.20 9.04 6.26
CA GLY A 33 8.32 7.67 6.74
C GLY A 33 7.93 6.60 5.74
N GLY A 34 7.36 6.96 4.58
CA GLY A 34 7.01 5.94 3.59
C GLY A 34 6.02 6.43 2.57
N VAL A 35 5.22 5.52 2.05
CA VAL A 35 4.19 5.82 1.08
C VAL A 35 2.86 5.35 1.64
N PHE A 36 1.89 6.23 1.65
CA PHE A 36 0.55 5.86 2.12
C PHE A 36 -0.27 5.35 0.94
N VAL A 37 -0.84 4.15 1.10
CA VAL A 37 -1.68 3.51 0.07
C VAL A 37 -3.11 3.54 0.56
N HIS A 38 -3.96 4.26 -0.17
CA HIS A 38 -5.36 4.45 0.18
C HIS A 38 -6.22 3.39 -0.50
N ILE A 39 -6.96 2.65 0.30
CA ILE A 39 -7.79 1.54 -0.19
C ILE A 39 -9.25 2.01 -0.30
N ALA A 40 -9.84 1.78 -1.46
CA ALA A 40 -11.21 2.19 -1.71
C ALA A 40 -12.18 1.42 -0.81
N GLY A 41 -13.27 2.09 -0.43
CA GLY A 41 -14.34 1.44 0.32
C GLY A 41 -14.11 1.33 1.81
N ARG A 42 -12.98 1.84 2.31
CA ARG A 42 -12.70 1.83 3.74
C ARG A 42 -13.11 3.14 4.39
N PRO A 43 -13.56 3.11 5.64
CA PRO A 43 -13.94 4.36 6.31
C PRO A 43 -12.71 5.23 6.57
N PRO A 44 -12.91 6.56 6.71
CA PRO A 44 -11.83 7.45 7.08
C PRO A 44 -11.14 6.98 8.36
N GLY A 45 -9.82 7.07 8.39
CA GLY A 45 -9.05 6.63 9.54
C GLY A 45 -8.60 5.18 9.44
N GLU A 46 -9.28 4.38 8.62
CA GLU A 46 -8.88 3.00 8.39
C GLU A 46 -8.65 2.77 6.90
N ALA A 47 -8.35 3.83 6.19
CA ALA A 47 -8.43 3.84 4.73
C ALA A 47 -7.26 3.18 4.03
N GLY A 48 -6.20 2.81 4.74
CA GLY A 48 -5.08 2.24 4.03
C GLY A 48 -3.89 1.89 4.89
N TYR A 49 -2.73 1.81 4.25
CA TYR A 49 -1.50 1.34 4.87
C TYR A 49 -0.36 2.29 4.56
N LEU A 50 0.49 2.53 5.56
CA LEU A 50 1.77 3.18 5.33
C LEU A 50 2.78 2.07 5.05
N VAL A 51 3.38 2.10 3.86
CA VAL A 51 4.24 1.00 3.43
C VAL A 51 5.65 1.50 3.15
N THR A 52 6.60 0.58 3.14
CA THR A 52 8.01 0.94 2.92
C THR A 52 8.38 1.02 1.45
N GLU A 53 7.59 0.45 0.56
CA GLU A 53 7.87 0.49 -0.87
C GLU A 53 7.78 1.91 -1.39
N SER A 54 8.63 2.25 -2.35
CA SER A 54 8.57 3.55 -3.00
C SER A 54 7.39 3.64 -3.95
N VAL A 55 7.04 4.87 -4.36
CA VAL A 55 5.99 5.07 -5.36
C VAL A 55 6.32 4.31 -6.63
N ASP A 56 7.58 4.38 -7.08
CA ASP A 56 7.98 3.68 -8.31
C ASP A 56 7.82 2.17 -8.17
N GLU A 57 8.16 1.64 -7.01
CA GLU A 57 8.03 0.20 -6.78
C GLU A 57 6.57 -0.22 -6.78
N ILE A 58 5.70 0.58 -6.19
CA ILE A 58 4.26 0.27 -6.17
C ILE A 58 3.70 0.29 -7.58
N VAL A 59 4.08 1.29 -8.38
CA VAL A 59 3.66 1.36 -9.78
C VAL A 59 4.10 0.10 -10.53
N ARG A 60 5.34 -0.32 -10.32
CA ARG A 60 5.86 -1.51 -10.97
C ARG A 60 5.06 -2.76 -10.57
N LEU A 61 4.80 -2.90 -9.28
CA LEU A 61 4.04 -4.06 -8.79
C LEU A 61 2.64 -4.10 -9.38
N ILE A 62 1.97 -2.95 -9.45
CA ILE A 62 0.62 -2.89 -10.03
C ILE A 62 0.66 -3.27 -11.50
N ASN A 63 1.65 -2.77 -12.23
CA ASN A 63 1.75 -3.05 -13.66
C ASN A 63 2.09 -4.50 -13.95
N GLU A 64 2.80 -5.16 -13.05
CA GLU A 64 3.19 -6.56 -13.22
C GLU A 64 2.14 -7.54 -12.70
N ALA A 65 1.18 -7.06 -11.93
CA ALA A 65 0.15 -7.94 -11.38
C ALA A 65 -0.86 -8.34 -12.45
N ASP A 66 -1.34 -9.54 -12.35
CA ASP A 66 -2.36 -10.07 -13.26
C ASP A 66 -3.67 -10.31 -12.53
#